data_ca86fb07566bdcb121b2a56a3b39c5ef
#
_entry.id   ca86fb07566bdcb121b2a56a3b39c5ef
#
_cell.length_a   1.000
_cell.length_b   1.000
_cell.length_c   1.000
_cell.angle_alpha   90.00
_cell.angle_beta   90.00
_cell.angle_gamma   90.00
#
_symmetry.space_group_name_H-M   'P 1'
#
loop_
_entity.id
_entity.type
_entity.pdbx_description
1 polymer ?
#
loop_
_entity_poly.entity_id
_entity_poly.type
_entity_poly.pdbx_seq_one_letter_code
_entity_poly.pdbx_strand_id
1 'polypeptide(L)'
;FDAKGKTFRDELFEQYKSHRPPMPDELRSQIQPLHAIIKALGIPLISVEGVEADDVIGTLAVQAAKEGKHVLISTGDKDMAQLVNDHIMLINTMNNTLLDREGVIEKYGIPPELVIDWLALQGDSSDNIPGVKGVGEKTALALLQGIGSIKTIYENLDKVAELSFRGAKTFAPKLLAEKEMADLSYLLATIKTDVELDVTHDQL
;
A
#
# COMPACT_ATOMS: atom_id res chain seq x y z
N PHE A 1 1.25 -11.04 -11.53
CA PHE A 1 0.31 -11.93 -10.83
C PHE A 1 0.94 -12.44 -9.54
N ASP A 2 0.11 -12.61 -8.47
CA ASP A 2 0.57 -13.24 -7.25
C ASP A 2 1.01 -14.69 -7.50
N ALA A 3 2.14 -15.07 -6.93
CA ALA A 3 2.58 -16.46 -6.90
C ALA A 3 1.77 -17.27 -5.87
N LYS A 4 1.81 -18.58 -5.99
CA LYS A 4 1.23 -19.47 -4.98
C LYS A 4 2.11 -19.52 -3.74
N GLY A 5 1.51 -19.63 -2.57
CA GLY A 5 2.21 -19.80 -1.31
C GLY A 5 2.17 -18.57 -0.42
N LYS A 6 2.89 -18.67 0.69
CA LYS A 6 2.98 -17.59 1.68
C LYS A 6 3.97 -16.52 1.23
N THR A 7 3.71 -15.29 1.65
CA THR A 7 4.61 -14.16 1.45
C THR A 7 5.29 -13.78 2.77
N PHE A 8 6.26 -12.88 2.72
CA PHE A 8 6.92 -12.38 3.93
C PHE A 8 5.93 -11.68 4.89
N ARG A 9 4.79 -11.16 4.39
CA ARG A 9 3.76 -10.56 5.25
C ARG A 9 3.03 -11.60 6.09
N ASP A 10 2.81 -12.80 5.54
CA ASP A 10 2.24 -13.93 6.30
C ASP A 10 3.17 -14.37 7.43
N GLU A 11 4.49 -14.25 7.24
CA GLU A 11 5.49 -14.55 8.28
C GLU A 11 5.52 -13.47 9.36
N LEU A 12 5.34 -12.20 8.97
CA LEU A 12 5.28 -11.07 9.91
C LEU A 12 4.00 -11.09 10.76
N PHE A 13 2.89 -11.46 10.15
CA PHE A 13 1.57 -11.44 10.78
C PHE A 13 0.68 -12.52 10.20
N GLU A 14 0.51 -13.61 10.94
CA GLU A 14 -0.25 -14.79 10.48
C GLU A 14 -1.69 -14.47 10.08
N GLN A 15 -2.28 -13.43 10.67
CA GLN A 15 -3.65 -13.00 10.38
C GLN A 15 -3.77 -12.10 9.14
N TYR A 16 -2.66 -11.73 8.51
CA TYR A 16 -2.67 -10.95 7.28
C TYR A 16 -3.51 -11.65 6.20
N LYS A 17 -4.50 -10.95 5.65
CA LYS A 17 -5.46 -11.48 4.66
C LYS A 17 -6.18 -12.79 5.04
N SER A 18 -6.08 -13.24 6.29
CA SER A 18 -6.60 -14.56 6.74
C SER A 18 -8.12 -14.70 6.63
N HIS A 19 -8.85 -13.60 6.65
CA HIS A 19 -10.32 -13.57 6.56
C HIS A 19 -10.82 -13.60 5.11
N ARG A 20 -9.93 -13.51 4.10
CA ARG A 20 -10.33 -13.57 2.70
C ARG A 20 -10.84 -14.96 2.35
N PRO A 21 -12.01 -15.08 1.69
CA PRO A 21 -12.46 -16.39 1.20
C PRO A 21 -11.49 -16.91 0.12
N PRO A 22 -11.37 -18.24 -0.01
CA PRO A 22 -10.57 -18.82 -1.08
C PRO A 22 -11.17 -18.45 -2.44
N MET A 23 -10.30 -18.37 -3.46
CA MET A 23 -10.73 -18.12 -4.82
C MET A 23 -11.71 -19.22 -5.27
N PRO A 24 -12.90 -18.87 -5.83
CA PRO A 24 -13.82 -19.85 -6.38
C PRO A 24 -13.17 -20.72 -7.46
N ASP A 25 -13.54 -22.01 -7.52
CA ASP A 25 -12.93 -22.96 -8.48
C ASP A 25 -13.13 -22.56 -9.93
N GLU A 26 -14.27 -21.98 -10.26
CA GLU A 26 -14.60 -21.46 -11.59
C GLU A 26 -13.61 -20.35 -12.00
N LEU A 27 -13.26 -19.46 -11.07
CA LEU A 27 -12.27 -18.41 -11.33
C LEU A 27 -10.85 -19.01 -11.41
N ARG A 28 -10.53 -19.91 -10.50
CA ARG A 28 -9.21 -20.57 -10.46
C ARG A 28 -8.90 -21.31 -11.77
N SER A 29 -9.90 -21.96 -12.37
CA SER A 29 -9.76 -22.69 -13.64
C SER A 29 -9.42 -21.78 -14.81
N GLN A 30 -9.71 -20.47 -14.73
CA GLN A 30 -9.45 -19.49 -15.78
C GLN A 30 -8.04 -18.88 -15.72
N ILE A 31 -7.31 -19.05 -14.63
CA ILE A 31 -6.00 -18.39 -14.43
C ILE A 31 -4.97 -18.88 -15.46
N GLN A 32 -4.83 -20.19 -15.62
CA GLN A 32 -3.85 -20.74 -16.59
C GLN A 32 -4.18 -20.37 -18.03
N PRO A 33 -5.43 -20.51 -18.52
CA PRO A 33 -5.79 -20.01 -19.84
C PRO A 33 -5.51 -18.52 -20.04
N LEU A 34 -5.80 -17.70 -19.03
CA LEU A 34 -5.51 -16.26 -19.05
C LEU A 34 -4.01 -15.98 -19.20
N HIS A 35 -3.16 -16.66 -18.41
CA HIS A 35 -1.71 -16.55 -18.52
C HIS A 35 -1.20 -16.95 -19.90
N ALA A 36 -1.77 -18.03 -20.50
CA ALA A 36 -1.41 -18.47 -21.84
C ALA A 36 -1.74 -17.41 -22.90
N ILE A 37 -2.91 -16.76 -22.78
CA ILE A 37 -3.34 -15.68 -23.69
C ILE A 37 -2.40 -14.49 -23.57
N ILE A 38 -2.08 -14.04 -22.36
CA ILE A 38 -1.19 -12.91 -22.12
C ILE A 38 0.18 -13.14 -22.74
N LYS A 39 0.75 -14.34 -22.53
CA LYS A 39 2.04 -14.75 -23.12
C LYS A 39 1.98 -14.81 -24.64
N ALA A 40 0.87 -15.33 -25.21
CA ALA A 40 0.67 -15.41 -26.64
C ALA A 40 0.56 -14.02 -27.30
N LEU A 41 0.08 -13.02 -26.56
CA LEU A 41 0.06 -11.62 -26.98
C LEU A 41 1.44 -10.94 -26.91
N GLY A 42 2.46 -11.64 -26.40
CA GLY A 42 3.81 -11.08 -26.23
C GLY A 42 3.92 -10.11 -25.04
N ILE A 43 2.95 -10.11 -24.16
CA ILE A 43 2.98 -9.25 -22.95
C ILE A 43 3.75 -9.98 -21.85
N PRO A 44 4.79 -9.35 -21.25
CA PRO A 44 5.52 -9.93 -20.14
C PRO A 44 4.61 -10.23 -18.97
N LEU A 45 4.69 -11.46 -18.45
CA LEU A 45 3.94 -11.90 -17.27
C LEU A 45 4.94 -12.30 -16.19
N ILE A 46 4.89 -11.62 -15.08
CA ILE A 46 5.82 -11.79 -13.96
C ILE A 46 5.06 -12.29 -12.74
N SER A 47 5.64 -13.30 -12.08
CA SER A 47 5.16 -13.85 -10.81
C SER A 47 6.37 -14.31 -10.01
N VAL A 48 6.52 -13.82 -8.78
CA VAL A 48 7.67 -14.09 -7.91
C VAL A 48 7.19 -14.65 -6.59
N GLU A 49 7.72 -15.80 -6.19
CA GLU A 49 7.38 -16.44 -4.92
C GLU A 49 7.86 -15.63 -3.71
N GLY A 50 7.10 -15.70 -2.62
CA GLY A 50 7.44 -15.04 -1.35
C GLY A 50 7.10 -13.57 -1.24
N VAL A 51 6.63 -12.94 -2.34
CA VAL A 51 6.18 -11.54 -2.40
C VAL A 51 4.83 -11.45 -3.11
N GLU A 52 4.17 -10.31 -2.99
CA GLU A 52 2.93 -10.03 -3.72
C GLU A 52 3.22 -9.37 -5.07
N ALA A 53 2.27 -9.41 -5.99
CA ALA A 53 2.38 -8.72 -7.27
C ALA A 53 2.67 -7.22 -7.09
N ASP A 54 2.11 -6.61 -6.06
CA ASP A 54 2.32 -5.20 -5.72
C ASP A 54 3.79 -4.86 -5.44
N ASP A 55 4.51 -5.80 -4.80
CA ASP A 55 5.94 -5.64 -4.50
C ASP A 55 6.78 -5.70 -5.79
N VAL A 56 6.40 -6.56 -6.73
CA VAL A 56 7.05 -6.65 -8.05
C VAL A 56 6.78 -5.36 -8.86
N ILE A 57 5.54 -4.90 -8.89
CA ILE A 57 5.15 -3.65 -9.56
C ILE A 57 5.91 -2.47 -8.95
N GLY A 58 5.92 -2.37 -7.63
CA GLY A 58 6.64 -1.30 -6.91
C GLY A 58 8.12 -1.29 -7.20
N THR A 59 8.75 -2.47 -7.25
CA THR A 59 10.17 -2.63 -7.57
C THR A 59 10.49 -2.14 -8.98
N LEU A 60 9.74 -2.60 -9.98
CA LEU A 60 9.93 -2.19 -11.37
C LEU A 60 9.66 -0.70 -11.58
N ALA A 61 8.60 -0.17 -10.96
CA ALA A 61 8.26 1.24 -11.05
C ALA A 61 9.36 2.14 -10.47
N VAL A 62 9.88 1.79 -9.30
CA VAL A 62 10.97 2.56 -8.65
C VAL A 62 12.27 2.46 -9.44
N GLN A 63 12.60 1.30 -10.00
CA GLN A 63 13.78 1.14 -10.86
C GLN A 63 13.69 2.03 -12.10
N ALA A 64 12.57 1.98 -12.82
CA ALA A 64 12.34 2.82 -14.00
C ALA A 64 12.38 4.32 -13.67
N ALA A 65 11.75 4.72 -12.58
CA ALA A 65 11.73 6.11 -12.14
C ALA A 65 13.14 6.64 -11.78
N LYS A 66 13.99 5.82 -11.18
CA LYS A 66 15.41 6.17 -10.89
C LYS A 66 16.22 6.44 -12.15
N GLU A 67 15.85 5.84 -13.27
CA GLU A 67 16.45 6.09 -14.58
C GLU A 67 15.77 7.25 -15.34
N GLY A 68 14.88 8.00 -14.69
CA GLY A 68 14.17 9.13 -15.26
C GLY A 68 13.03 8.76 -16.20
N LYS A 69 12.62 7.50 -16.24
CA LYS A 69 11.48 7.05 -17.05
C LYS A 69 10.15 7.41 -16.40
N HIS A 70 9.15 7.68 -17.21
CA HIS A 70 7.78 7.84 -16.73
C HIS A 70 7.08 6.49 -16.66
N VAL A 71 6.44 6.23 -15.53
CA VAL A 71 5.75 4.97 -15.23
C VAL A 71 4.27 5.23 -15.02
N LEU A 72 3.45 4.44 -15.68
CA LEU A 72 2.01 4.43 -15.47
C LEU A 72 1.58 3.06 -14.93
N ILE A 73 1.09 3.02 -13.69
CA ILE A 73 0.59 1.80 -13.06
C ILE A 73 -0.92 1.74 -13.24
N SER A 74 -1.41 0.73 -13.94
CA SER A 74 -2.85 0.48 -14.07
C SER A 74 -3.35 -0.32 -12.87
N THR A 75 -4.07 0.35 -11.98
CA THR A 75 -4.58 -0.25 -10.75
C THR A 75 -5.79 0.52 -10.20
N GLY A 76 -6.67 -0.17 -9.49
CA GLY A 76 -7.72 0.43 -8.65
C GLY A 76 -7.36 0.43 -7.17
N ASP A 77 -6.19 -0.11 -6.81
CA ASP A 77 -5.76 -0.27 -5.42
C ASP A 77 -5.20 1.04 -4.86
N LYS A 78 -5.81 1.51 -3.75
CA LYS A 78 -5.38 2.72 -3.04
C LYS A 78 -3.96 2.62 -2.47
N ASP A 79 -3.51 1.40 -2.17
CA ASP A 79 -2.22 1.16 -1.54
C ASP A 79 -1.06 1.52 -2.49
N MET A 80 -1.29 1.41 -3.80
CA MET A 80 -0.34 1.83 -4.83
C MET A 80 -0.10 3.34 -4.87
N ALA A 81 -0.96 4.15 -4.25
CA ALA A 81 -0.77 5.60 -4.17
C ALA A 81 0.52 5.99 -3.42
N GLN A 82 1.06 5.11 -2.58
CA GLN A 82 2.35 5.31 -1.93
C GLN A 82 3.53 5.39 -2.91
N LEU A 83 3.38 4.86 -4.12
CA LEU A 83 4.41 4.85 -5.16
C LEU A 83 4.43 6.11 -6.01
N VAL A 84 3.39 6.93 -5.97
CA VAL A 84 3.24 8.11 -6.81
C VAL A 84 4.32 9.15 -6.50
N ASN A 85 4.95 9.66 -7.54
CA ASN A 85 5.94 10.74 -7.49
C ASN A 85 5.98 11.46 -8.85
N ASP A 86 7.01 12.25 -9.12
CA ASP A 86 7.15 13.00 -10.37
C ASP A 86 7.28 12.11 -11.62
N HIS A 87 7.64 10.84 -11.46
CA HIS A 87 7.81 9.86 -12.54
C HIS A 87 6.76 8.75 -12.53
N ILE A 88 6.06 8.52 -11.43
CA ILE A 88 5.10 7.42 -11.28
C ILE A 88 3.71 7.98 -11.08
N MET A 89 2.77 7.53 -11.92
CA MET A 89 1.35 7.86 -11.85
C MET A 89 0.52 6.59 -11.83
N LEU A 90 -0.71 6.68 -11.31
CA LEU A 90 -1.70 5.61 -11.36
C LEU A 90 -2.79 5.93 -12.36
N ILE A 91 -3.29 4.90 -13.03
CA ILE A 91 -4.52 4.97 -13.82
C ILE A 91 -5.48 3.87 -13.38
N ASN A 92 -6.71 4.24 -13.08
CA ASN A 92 -7.81 3.29 -12.92
C ASN A 92 -8.64 3.29 -14.20
N THR A 93 -8.44 2.24 -15.02
CA THR A 93 -9.12 2.10 -16.31
C THR A 93 -10.61 1.80 -16.20
N MET A 94 -11.09 1.39 -15.03
CA MET A 94 -12.53 1.13 -14.79
C MET A 94 -13.36 2.42 -14.78
N ASN A 95 -12.77 3.52 -14.34
CA ASN A 95 -13.42 4.83 -14.22
C ASN A 95 -12.64 5.97 -14.91
N ASN A 96 -11.58 5.65 -15.65
CA ASN A 96 -10.70 6.61 -16.33
C ASN A 96 -10.10 7.68 -15.40
N THR A 97 -9.83 7.32 -14.15
CA THR A 97 -9.20 8.23 -13.18
C THR A 97 -7.68 8.12 -13.26
N LEU A 98 -7.02 9.25 -13.48
CA LEU A 98 -5.57 9.39 -13.46
C LEU A 98 -5.16 10.05 -12.14
N LEU A 99 -4.20 9.46 -11.42
CA LEU A 99 -3.69 10.00 -10.16
C LEU A 99 -2.20 10.28 -10.27
N ASP A 100 -1.87 11.56 -10.31
CA ASP A 100 -0.55 12.11 -10.01
C ASP A 100 -0.48 12.53 -8.53
N ARG A 101 0.58 13.22 -8.13
CA ARG A 101 0.74 13.71 -6.76
C ARG A 101 -0.45 14.58 -6.32
N GLU A 102 -0.86 15.53 -7.15
CA GLU A 102 -2.00 16.41 -6.85
C GLU A 102 -3.30 15.63 -6.73
N GLY A 103 -3.50 14.65 -7.61
CA GLY A 103 -4.65 13.77 -7.59
C GLY A 103 -4.72 12.91 -6.32
N VAL A 104 -3.59 12.44 -5.80
CA VAL A 104 -3.52 11.71 -4.52
C VAL A 104 -3.93 12.62 -3.36
N ILE A 105 -3.39 13.83 -3.31
CA ILE A 105 -3.73 14.83 -2.27
C ILE A 105 -5.22 15.18 -2.33
N GLU A 106 -5.76 15.43 -3.52
CA GLU A 106 -7.18 15.77 -3.69
C GLU A 106 -8.09 14.61 -3.25
N LYS A 107 -7.73 13.38 -3.61
CA LYS A 107 -8.56 12.21 -3.34
C LYS A 107 -8.50 11.75 -1.88
N TYR A 108 -7.31 11.72 -1.28
CA TYR A 108 -7.09 11.13 0.05
C TYR A 108 -6.79 12.15 1.15
N GLY A 109 -6.54 13.41 0.81
CA GLY A 109 -6.23 14.47 1.76
C GLY A 109 -4.80 14.45 2.30
N ILE A 110 -3.94 13.61 1.75
CA ILE A 110 -2.52 13.46 2.13
C ILE A 110 -1.65 13.26 0.88
N PRO A 111 -0.37 13.66 0.91
CA PRO A 111 0.54 13.38 -0.19
C PRO A 111 0.94 11.90 -0.23
N PRO A 112 1.50 11.40 -1.35
CA PRO A 112 1.95 10.03 -1.49
C PRO A 112 2.88 9.55 -0.37
N GLU A 113 3.75 10.43 0.12
CA GLU A 113 4.72 10.12 1.19
C GLU A 113 4.08 9.77 2.53
N LEU A 114 2.80 10.07 2.73
CA LEU A 114 2.06 9.77 3.95
C LEU A 114 1.03 8.64 3.76
N VAL A 115 0.94 8.04 2.60
CA VAL A 115 -0.03 6.96 2.34
C VAL A 115 0.24 5.73 3.21
N ILE A 116 1.49 5.32 3.37
CA ILE A 116 1.84 4.20 4.24
C ILE A 116 1.46 4.51 5.69
N ASP A 117 1.79 5.71 6.17
CA ASP A 117 1.42 6.19 7.51
C ASP A 117 -0.09 6.20 7.73
N TRP A 118 -0.84 6.64 6.74
CA TRP A 118 -2.30 6.64 6.77
C TRP A 118 -2.87 5.23 6.91
N LEU A 119 -2.41 4.28 6.08
CA LEU A 119 -2.80 2.87 6.16
C LEU A 119 -2.40 2.23 7.50
N ALA A 120 -1.21 2.55 7.99
CA ALA A 120 -0.71 2.04 9.26
C ALA A 120 -1.49 2.56 10.47
N LEU A 121 -1.95 3.80 10.43
CA LEU A 121 -2.76 4.39 11.52
C LEU A 121 -4.19 3.86 11.54
N GLN A 122 -4.88 3.92 10.40
CA GLN A 122 -6.29 3.49 10.36
C GLN A 122 -6.48 1.99 10.22
N GLY A 123 -5.44 1.26 9.76
CA GLY A 123 -5.55 -0.13 9.35
C GLY A 123 -6.22 -0.29 7.99
N ASP A 124 -6.30 -1.52 7.54
CA ASP A 124 -7.01 -1.89 6.32
C ASP A 124 -7.77 -3.20 6.53
N SER A 125 -9.09 -3.13 6.55
CA SER A 125 -9.94 -4.29 6.73
C SER A 125 -9.86 -5.27 5.55
N SER A 126 -9.55 -4.79 4.35
CA SER A 126 -9.44 -5.65 3.17
C SER A 126 -8.24 -6.59 3.23
N ASP A 127 -7.15 -6.15 3.87
CA ASP A 127 -5.92 -6.92 4.06
C ASP A 127 -5.75 -7.43 5.50
N ASN A 128 -6.72 -7.13 6.36
CA ASN A 128 -6.65 -7.44 7.78
C ASN A 128 -5.44 -6.80 8.48
N ILE A 129 -5.07 -5.61 8.05
CA ILE A 129 -4.05 -4.79 8.72
C ILE A 129 -4.69 -4.15 9.95
N PRO A 130 -4.15 -4.37 11.17
CA PRO A 130 -4.84 -3.97 12.40
C PRO A 130 -4.95 -2.46 12.59
N GLY A 131 -3.94 -1.70 12.20
CA GLY A 131 -3.88 -0.28 12.49
C GLY A 131 -3.70 0.01 13.98
N VAL A 132 -3.96 1.26 14.37
CA VAL A 132 -3.97 1.72 15.75
C VAL A 132 -5.41 1.70 16.28
N LYS A 133 -5.62 1.01 17.39
CA LYS A 133 -6.96 0.91 18.00
C LYS A 133 -7.54 2.29 18.31
N GLY A 134 -8.74 2.54 17.80
CA GLY A 134 -9.47 3.79 17.99
C GLY A 134 -9.13 4.88 16.96
N VAL A 135 -8.24 4.61 16.01
CA VAL A 135 -7.94 5.51 14.89
C VAL A 135 -8.74 5.08 13.67
N GLY A 136 -9.72 5.89 13.29
CA GLY A 136 -10.41 5.79 12.01
C GLY A 136 -9.82 6.79 11.01
N GLU A 137 -10.42 6.84 9.82
CA GLU A 137 -9.97 7.71 8.73
C GLU A 137 -9.81 9.18 9.16
N LYS A 138 -10.82 9.74 9.81
CA LYS A 138 -10.80 11.16 10.22
C LYS A 138 -9.69 11.46 11.24
N THR A 139 -9.50 10.57 12.21
CA THR A 139 -8.45 10.73 13.22
C THR A 139 -7.07 10.58 12.58
N ALA A 140 -6.89 9.59 11.69
CA ALA A 140 -5.66 9.41 10.95
C ALA A 140 -5.30 10.66 10.13
N LEU A 141 -6.26 11.20 9.38
CA LEU A 141 -6.04 12.44 8.61
C LEU A 141 -5.70 13.64 9.50
N ALA A 142 -6.39 13.79 10.63
CA ALA A 142 -6.09 14.87 11.57
C ALA A 142 -4.66 14.78 12.12
N LEU A 143 -4.20 13.58 12.48
CA LEU A 143 -2.84 13.33 12.95
C LEU A 143 -1.80 13.65 11.86
N LEU A 144 -2.01 13.14 10.65
CA LEU A 144 -1.06 13.30 9.54
C LEU A 144 -1.01 14.74 9.03
N GLN A 145 -2.15 15.39 8.86
CA GLN A 145 -2.22 16.77 8.39
C GLN A 145 -1.76 17.77 9.46
N GLY A 146 -2.02 17.49 10.75
CA GLY A 146 -1.68 18.36 11.86
C GLY A 146 -0.26 18.23 12.37
N ILE A 147 0.34 17.03 12.31
CA ILE A 147 1.66 16.73 12.86
C ILE A 147 2.61 16.24 11.77
N GLY A 148 2.24 15.19 11.01
CA GLY A 148 3.06 14.62 9.97
C GLY A 148 3.07 13.08 10.01
N SER A 149 4.21 12.46 9.64
CA SER A 149 4.38 11.01 9.63
C SER A 149 4.20 10.36 11.00
N ILE A 150 3.99 9.05 11.02
CA ILE A 150 3.94 8.27 12.28
C ILE A 150 5.17 8.54 13.15
N LYS A 151 6.35 8.56 12.56
CA LYS A 151 7.59 8.90 13.28
C LYS A 151 7.48 10.26 13.95
N THR A 152 7.08 11.28 13.21
CA THR A 152 6.91 12.65 13.73
C THR A 152 5.83 12.72 14.82
N ILE A 153 4.73 11.96 14.66
CA ILE A 153 3.66 11.90 15.67
C ILE A 153 4.20 11.33 16.99
N TYR A 154 4.93 10.23 16.96
CA TYR A 154 5.49 9.61 18.17
C TYR A 154 6.62 10.44 18.81
N GLU A 155 7.33 11.26 18.04
CA GLU A 155 8.31 12.23 18.54
C GLU A 155 7.65 13.49 19.13
N ASN A 156 6.36 13.73 18.85
CA ASN A 156 5.62 14.95 19.25
C ASN A 156 4.24 14.61 19.80
N LEU A 157 4.13 13.63 20.70
CA LEU A 157 2.86 13.19 21.28
C LEU A 157 2.13 14.30 22.04
N ASP A 158 2.84 15.29 22.58
CA ASP A 158 2.31 16.48 23.23
C ASP A 158 1.43 17.33 22.27
N LYS A 159 1.76 17.35 20.99
CA LYS A 159 0.98 18.08 19.97
C LYS A 159 -0.36 17.44 19.64
N VAL A 160 -0.54 16.15 19.95
CA VAL A 160 -1.80 15.43 19.68
C VAL A 160 -2.99 16.08 20.37
N ALA A 161 -2.81 16.54 21.60
CA ALA A 161 -3.87 17.21 22.38
C ALA A 161 -4.35 18.55 21.80
N GLU A 162 -3.55 19.17 20.93
CA GLU A 162 -3.85 20.43 20.26
C GLU A 162 -4.69 20.26 18.99
N LEU A 163 -4.85 19.01 18.50
CA LEU A 163 -5.56 18.71 17.27
C LEU A 163 -7.10 18.76 17.46
N SER A 164 -7.78 18.98 16.35
CA SER A 164 -9.25 19.15 16.31
C SER A 164 -9.96 17.85 15.94
N PHE A 165 -9.84 16.81 16.78
CA PHE A 165 -10.66 15.63 16.66
C PHE A 165 -11.21 15.18 18.03
N ARG A 166 -12.27 14.39 18.01
CA ARG A 166 -12.92 13.95 19.25
C ARG A 166 -11.97 13.07 20.07
N GLY A 167 -11.68 13.49 21.30
CA GLY A 167 -10.82 12.77 22.23
C GLY A 167 -9.32 13.07 22.09
N ALA A 168 -8.94 14.08 21.30
CA ALA A 168 -7.54 14.48 21.07
C ALA A 168 -6.76 14.69 22.37
N LYS A 169 -7.38 15.33 23.37
CA LYS A 169 -6.75 15.66 24.66
C LYS A 169 -6.27 14.45 25.47
N THR A 170 -6.86 13.27 25.23
CA THR A 170 -6.55 12.03 25.96
C THR A 170 -6.03 10.92 25.06
N PHE A 171 -5.66 11.24 23.81
CA PHE A 171 -5.34 10.24 22.80
C PHE A 171 -3.87 9.83 22.83
N ALA A 172 -2.94 10.71 23.22
CA ALA A 172 -1.51 10.43 23.23
C ALA A 172 -1.13 9.14 24.00
N PRO A 173 -1.65 8.85 25.22
CA PRO A 173 -1.38 7.60 25.91
C PRO A 173 -1.86 6.34 25.13
N LYS A 174 -2.97 6.46 24.41
CA LYS A 174 -3.50 5.36 23.57
C LYS A 174 -2.58 5.08 22.38
N LEU A 175 -2.09 6.13 21.72
CA LEU A 175 -1.08 6.01 20.66
C LEU A 175 0.18 5.32 21.17
N LEU A 176 0.67 5.73 22.32
CA LEU A 176 1.88 5.16 22.92
C LEU A 176 1.69 3.67 23.26
N ALA A 177 0.54 3.29 23.80
CA ALA A 177 0.23 1.89 24.10
C ALA A 177 0.15 0.99 22.85
N GLU A 178 -0.22 1.57 21.71
CA GLU A 178 -0.40 0.85 20.43
C GLU A 178 0.81 0.99 19.47
N LYS A 179 1.94 1.49 19.95
CA LYS A 179 3.10 1.75 19.10
C LYS A 179 3.57 0.51 18.33
N GLU A 180 3.66 -0.63 18.99
CA GLU A 180 4.07 -1.88 18.33
C GLU A 180 3.11 -2.28 17.20
N MET A 181 1.81 -2.05 17.41
CA MET A 181 0.80 -2.34 16.40
C MET A 181 0.86 -1.36 15.23
N ALA A 182 1.18 -0.09 15.49
CA ALA A 182 1.44 0.89 14.45
C ALA A 182 2.67 0.52 13.61
N ASP A 183 3.75 0.11 14.26
CA ASP A 183 4.98 -0.32 13.58
C ASP A 183 4.75 -1.56 12.72
N LEU A 184 4.04 -2.57 13.23
CA LEU A 184 3.66 -3.75 12.46
C LEU A 184 2.79 -3.40 11.26
N SER A 185 1.76 -2.57 11.47
CA SER A 185 0.86 -2.14 10.42
C SER A 185 1.60 -1.34 9.33
N TYR A 186 2.58 -0.54 9.71
CA TYR A 186 3.44 0.18 8.77
C TYR A 186 4.24 -0.79 7.88
N LEU A 187 4.83 -1.83 8.46
CA LEU A 187 5.55 -2.86 7.71
C LEU A 187 4.64 -3.62 6.75
N LEU A 188 3.44 -4.00 7.20
CA LEU A 188 2.48 -4.72 6.37
C LEU A 188 1.96 -3.88 5.20
N ALA A 189 1.73 -2.58 5.41
CA ALA A 189 1.23 -1.65 4.40
C ALA A 189 2.31 -1.20 3.40
N THR A 190 3.59 -1.36 3.73
CA THR A 190 4.69 -0.91 2.87
C THR A 190 4.92 -1.88 1.72
N ILE A 191 4.82 -1.39 0.50
CA ILE A 191 5.19 -2.13 -0.70
C ILE A 191 6.71 -2.27 -0.76
N LYS A 192 7.19 -3.52 -0.92
CA LYS A 192 8.61 -3.81 -1.09
C LYS A 192 9.07 -3.36 -2.49
N THR A 193 10.12 -2.56 -2.54
CA THR A 193 10.62 -1.97 -3.80
C THR A 193 12.04 -2.43 -4.16
N ASP A 194 12.52 -3.49 -3.53
CA ASP A 194 13.85 -4.09 -3.71
C ASP A 194 13.77 -5.61 -3.93
N VAL A 195 12.69 -6.09 -4.52
CA VAL A 195 12.53 -7.50 -4.89
C VAL A 195 13.60 -7.90 -5.90
N GLU A 196 14.24 -9.05 -5.69
CA GLU A 196 15.13 -9.63 -6.72
C GLU A 196 14.31 -10.12 -7.90
N LEU A 197 14.58 -9.58 -9.08
CA LEU A 197 13.86 -9.87 -10.32
C LEU A 197 14.83 -10.39 -11.38
N ASP A 198 14.38 -11.41 -12.13
CA ASP A 198 15.10 -11.93 -13.30
C ASP A 198 14.91 -11.07 -14.55
N VAL A 199 14.03 -10.08 -14.47
CA VAL A 199 13.71 -9.14 -15.55
C VAL A 199 13.93 -7.71 -15.10
N THR A 200 14.27 -6.83 -16.05
CA THR A 200 14.35 -5.39 -15.83
C THR A 200 13.16 -4.72 -16.51
N HIS A 201 12.86 -3.46 -16.11
CA HIS A 201 11.80 -2.68 -16.73
C HIS A 201 12.01 -2.43 -18.23
N ASP A 202 13.24 -2.54 -18.75
CA ASP A 202 13.52 -2.43 -20.19
C ASP A 202 13.02 -3.64 -21.01
N GLN A 203 12.66 -4.72 -20.33
CA GLN A 203 12.13 -5.94 -20.95
C GLN A 203 10.59 -6.01 -20.93
N LEU A 204 9.93 -4.91 -20.46
CA LEU A 204 8.47 -4.80 -20.36
C LEU A 204 7.85 -4.16 -21.60
#